data_1f6d3cc325e02587be452e924d6f84a7
#
_entry.id   1f6d3cc325e02587be452e924d6f84a7
#
_cell.length_a   1.000
_cell.length_b   1.000
_cell.length_c   1.000
_cell.angle_alpha   90.00
_cell.angle_beta   90.00
_cell.angle_gamma   90.00
#
_symmetry.space_group_name_H-M   'P 1'
#
loop_
_entity.id
_entity.type
_entity.pdbx_description
1 polymer ?
#
loop_
_entity_poly.entity_id
_entity_poly.type
_entity_poly.pdbx_seq_one_letter_code
_entity_poly.pdbx_strand_id
1 'polypeptide(L)'
;MFADIRGTRIYFDIDGAGLVRSGDRMIERPAAFLVHGGPGIDHVGARGGSAALRDHMQLVFFDQRGHGRSDRDPLERCTLDETVEDMEALRRHLGLGPIVSIGGSYGGMVAMAHAARYPDSVSRLVLFATAAHKGLIDRARAIVAARGSEEQVQMFDRLTSATLDTDAKVEAYFRVMGPLYSRAFDPASPVGSSGRAIYSHEISRRAFGPGGFMQSFDLRGELGNITAPTLILAGRHDFICAPEFSEELHALIGNSVLRIFEDSSHLMAADAPADFTDAIINFVREPELV
;
A
#
# COMPACT_ATOMS: atom_id res chain seq x y z
N MET A 1 -16.34 -8.69 6.50
CA MET A 1 -16.32 -10.16 6.75
C MET A 1 -15.08 -10.49 7.57
N PHE A 2 -14.97 -11.72 8.09
CA PHE A 2 -13.77 -12.16 8.85
C PHE A 2 -13.31 -13.51 8.34
N ALA A 3 -11.98 -13.69 8.27
CA ALA A 3 -11.32 -14.96 8.01
C ALA A 3 -10.50 -15.37 9.25
N ASP A 4 -10.76 -16.55 9.77
CA ASP A 4 -9.96 -17.15 10.84
C ASP A 4 -8.76 -17.85 10.20
N ILE A 5 -7.62 -17.19 10.19
CA ILE A 5 -6.41 -17.68 9.56
C ILE A 5 -5.19 -17.49 10.47
N ARG A 6 -4.27 -18.43 10.46
CA ARG A 6 -2.99 -18.36 11.18
C ARG A 6 -3.10 -17.92 12.65
N GLY A 7 -4.22 -18.28 13.31
CA GLY A 7 -4.47 -17.99 14.73
C GLY A 7 -4.87 -16.55 15.04
N THR A 8 -5.37 -15.81 14.05
CA THR A 8 -5.94 -14.46 14.18
C THR A 8 -7.16 -14.32 13.27
N ARG A 9 -8.03 -13.34 13.54
CA ARG A 9 -9.13 -12.98 12.63
C ARG A 9 -8.74 -11.78 11.81
N ILE A 10 -8.68 -11.96 10.51
CA ILE A 10 -8.44 -10.89 9.54
C ILE A 10 -9.78 -10.39 9.01
N TYR A 11 -10.05 -9.10 9.20
CA TYR A 11 -11.19 -8.43 8.55
C TYR A 11 -10.88 -8.24 7.07
N PHE A 12 -11.86 -8.59 6.23
CA PHE A 12 -11.80 -8.30 4.80
C PHE A 12 -13.16 -7.88 4.25
N ASP A 13 -13.14 -7.22 3.12
CA ASP A 13 -14.32 -6.76 2.41
C ASP A 13 -14.12 -6.94 0.90
N ILE A 14 -15.21 -7.18 0.17
CA ILE A 14 -15.18 -7.45 -1.27
C ILE A 14 -16.06 -6.43 -1.98
N ASP A 15 -15.53 -5.83 -3.05
CA ASP A 15 -16.26 -4.92 -3.94
C ASP A 15 -16.09 -5.36 -5.40
N GLY A 16 -17.14 -5.21 -6.20
CA GLY A 16 -17.16 -5.72 -7.58
C GLY A 16 -17.47 -7.22 -7.68
N ALA A 17 -17.86 -7.65 -8.87
CA ALA A 17 -18.23 -9.03 -9.16
C ALA A 17 -17.09 -9.78 -9.83
N GLY A 18 -16.76 -10.98 -9.33
CA GLY A 18 -15.78 -11.86 -9.95
C GLY A 18 -16.28 -12.55 -11.22
N LEU A 19 -17.61 -12.62 -11.43
CA LEU A 19 -18.24 -13.19 -12.60
C LEU A 19 -19.29 -12.22 -13.14
N VAL A 20 -19.18 -11.82 -14.41
CA VAL A 20 -20.07 -10.84 -15.03
C VAL A 20 -20.61 -11.34 -16.36
N ARG A 21 -21.86 -10.96 -16.67
CA ARG A 21 -22.46 -11.27 -17.97
C ARG A 21 -21.89 -10.36 -19.07
N SER A 22 -21.51 -10.95 -20.19
CA SER A 22 -21.12 -10.25 -21.41
C SER A 22 -21.81 -10.90 -22.61
N GLY A 23 -22.90 -10.29 -23.08
CA GLY A 23 -23.79 -10.91 -24.07
C GLY A 23 -24.38 -12.22 -23.56
N ASP A 24 -24.12 -13.33 -24.26
CA ASP A 24 -24.59 -14.68 -23.90
C ASP A 24 -23.59 -15.48 -23.06
N ARG A 25 -22.49 -14.87 -22.64
CA ARG A 25 -21.42 -15.53 -21.88
C ARG A 25 -21.25 -14.90 -20.51
N MET A 26 -20.78 -15.71 -19.59
CA MET A 26 -20.21 -15.24 -18.31
C MET A 26 -18.71 -15.08 -18.48
N ILE A 27 -18.17 -13.97 -18.03
CA ILE A 27 -16.73 -13.66 -18.06
C ILE A 27 -16.25 -13.54 -16.63
N GLU A 28 -15.17 -14.23 -16.30
CA GLU A 28 -14.47 -14.06 -15.04
C GLU A 28 -13.65 -12.77 -15.06
N ARG A 29 -13.72 -12.03 -13.96
CA ARG A 29 -12.84 -10.89 -13.69
C ARG A 29 -11.75 -11.31 -12.72
N PRO A 30 -10.51 -10.82 -12.88
CA PRO A 30 -9.45 -11.16 -11.95
C PRO A 30 -9.79 -10.68 -10.54
N ALA A 31 -9.41 -11.46 -9.53
CA ALA A 31 -9.43 -11.00 -8.15
C ALA A 31 -8.20 -10.12 -7.88
N ALA A 32 -8.40 -8.97 -7.26
CA ALA A 32 -7.34 -8.04 -6.91
C ALA A 32 -7.31 -7.79 -5.41
N PHE A 33 -6.15 -7.99 -4.78
CA PHE A 33 -5.92 -7.60 -3.40
C PHE A 33 -5.42 -6.16 -3.34
N LEU A 34 -6.14 -5.31 -2.61
CA LEU A 34 -5.73 -3.93 -2.34
C LEU A 34 -5.10 -3.86 -0.95
N VAL A 35 -3.77 -3.80 -0.95
CA VAL A 35 -2.96 -3.84 0.25
C VAL A 35 -2.73 -2.43 0.76
N HIS A 36 -3.32 -2.10 1.91
CA HIS A 36 -3.26 -0.76 2.46
C HIS A 36 -1.87 -0.37 2.97
N GLY A 37 -1.59 0.92 2.94
CA GLY A 37 -0.37 1.52 3.49
C GLY A 37 -0.43 1.70 5.01
N GLY A 38 0.34 2.61 5.52
CA GLY A 38 0.59 2.87 6.93
C GLY A 38 2.06 2.64 7.26
N PRO A 39 2.43 1.78 8.21
CA PRO A 39 1.62 1.01 9.18
C PRO A 39 0.89 1.88 10.21
N GLY A 40 -0.23 1.35 10.72
CA GLY A 40 -1.02 2.01 11.76
C GLY A 40 -2.29 2.70 11.27
N ILE A 41 -2.78 2.36 10.05
CA ILE A 41 -4.06 2.81 9.50
C ILE A 41 -4.76 1.64 8.81
N ASP A 42 -6.09 1.65 8.73
CA ASP A 42 -6.89 0.62 8.06
C ASP A 42 -6.98 0.77 6.52
N HIS A 43 -7.71 -0.16 5.87
CA HIS A 43 -7.89 -0.18 4.41
C HIS A 43 -8.78 0.94 3.85
N VAL A 44 -9.46 1.73 4.69
CA VAL A 44 -10.47 2.70 4.23
C VAL A 44 -9.90 3.71 3.23
N GLY A 45 -8.65 4.14 3.43
CA GLY A 45 -7.96 5.04 2.49
C GLY A 45 -7.77 4.43 1.09
N ALA A 46 -7.58 3.12 0.98
CA ALA A 46 -7.42 2.44 -0.30
C ALA A 46 -8.73 2.37 -1.10
N ARG A 47 -9.90 2.38 -0.45
CA ARG A 47 -11.21 2.31 -1.10
C ARG A 47 -11.51 3.54 -1.96
N GLY A 48 -11.18 4.73 -1.48
CA GLY A 48 -11.50 5.99 -2.16
C GLY A 48 -10.88 6.08 -3.55
N GLY A 49 -9.62 5.72 -3.68
CA GLY A 49 -8.87 5.77 -4.94
C GLY A 49 -9.09 4.59 -5.89
N SER A 50 -9.81 3.55 -5.46
CA SER A 50 -9.97 2.30 -6.24
C SER A 50 -11.39 2.05 -6.75
N ALA A 51 -12.33 2.95 -6.50
CA ALA A 51 -13.75 2.74 -6.82
C ALA A 51 -14.01 2.38 -8.30
N ALA A 52 -13.27 2.97 -9.23
CA ALA A 52 -13.41 2.68 -10.66
C ALA A 52 -12.83 1.31 -11.06
N LEU A 53 -11.92 0.74 -10.27
CA LEU A 53 -11.32 -0.57 -10.55
C LEU A 53 -12.33 -1.73 -10.41
N ARG A 54 -13.39 -1.58 -9.60
CA ARG A 54 -14.41 -2.59 -9.35
C ARG A 54 -15.19 -3.02 -10.61
N ASP A 55 -15.20 -2.16 -11.62
CA ASP A 55 -15.83 -2.47 -12.91
C ASP A 55 -14.94 -3.35 -13.80
N HIS A 56 -13.71 -3.62 -13.37
CA HIS A 56 -12.71 -4.38 -14.10
C HIS A 56 -12.19 -5.62 -13.33
N MET A 57 -12.26 -5.57 -12.01
CA MET A 57 -11.74 -6.60 -11.10
C MET A 57 -12.67 -6.80 -9.93
N GLN A 58 -12.63 -7.98 -9.30
CA GLN A 58 -13.19 -8.17 -7.97
C GLN A 58 -12.13 -7.71 -6.95
N LEU A 59 -12.44 -6.65 -6.21
CA LEU A 59 -11.51 -6.03 -5.27
C LEU A 59 -11.67 -6.66 -3.88
N VAL A 60 -10.60 -7.14 -3.31
CA VAL A 60 -10.52 -7.63 -1.93
C VAL A 60 -9.68 -6.65 -1.12
N PHE A 61 -10.31 -6.01 -0.16
CA PHE A 61 -9.68 -5.18 0.84
C PHE A 61 -9.55 -5.97 2.13
N PHE A 62 -8.47 -5.81 2.86
CA PHE A 62 -8.33 -6.42 4.17
C PHE A 62 -7.57 -5.50 5.12
N ASP A 63 -7.91 -5.57 6.40
CA ASP A 63 -7.12 -4.94 7.45
C ASP A 63 -6.02 -5.90 7.86
N GLN A 64 -4.78 -5.47 7.74
CA GLN A 64 -3.62 -6.28 8.11
C GLN A 64 -3.66 -6.61 9.61
N ARG A 65 -2.93 -7.64 10.04
CA ARG A 65 -2.80 -8.05 11.45
C ARG A 65 -2.56 -6.85 12.36
N GLY A 66 -3.33 -6.73 13.44
CA GLY A 66 -3.26 -5.63 14.38
C GLY A 66 -3.86 -4.30 13.91
N HIS A 67 -4.26 -4.18 12.63
CA HIS A 67 -4.82 -2.96 12.06
C HIS A 67 -6.35 -3.01 11.99
N GLY A 68 -6.93 -1.82 11.94
CA GLY A 68 -8.34 -1.62 11.62
C GLY A 68 -9.29 -2.48 12.46
N ARG A 69 -10.05 -3.34 11.80
CA ARG A 69 -11.05 -4.25 12.35
C ARG A 69 -10.53 -5.66 12.59
N SER A 70 -9.32 -5.96 12.12
CA SER A 70 -8.63 -7.22 12.42
C SER A 70 -8.29 -7.31 13.90
N ASP A 71 -8.12 -8.54 14.41
CA ASP A 71 -7.81 -8.76 15.81
C ASP A 71 -6.53 -8.04 16.25
N ARG A 72 -6.52 -7.59 17.50
CA ARG A 72 -5.34 -7.00 18.15
C ARG A 72 -4.43 -8.11 18.62
N ASP A 73 -3.50 -8.49 17.77
CA ASP A 73 -2.47 -9.48 18.09
C ASP A 73 -1.33 -8.88 18.93
N PRO A 74 -0.50 -9.71 19.58
CA PRO A 74 0.75 -9.24 20.16
C PRO A 74 1.58 -8.46 19.13
N LEU A 75 2.08 -7.29 19.53
CA LEU A 75 2.78 -6.37 18.63
C LEU A 75 4.02 -7.00 17.95
N GLU A 76 4.62 -7.99 18.62
CA GLU A 76 5.76 -8.75 18.10
C GLU A 76 5.40 -9.54 16.83
N ARG A 77 4.13 -9.89 16.68
CA ARG A 77 3.59 -10.58 15.50
C ARG A 77 3.08 -9.62 14.41
N CYS A 78 3.03 -8.31 14.67
CA CYS A 78 2.65 -7.30 13.69
C CYS A 78 3.89 -6.88 12.90
N THR A 79 4.37 -7.75 12.03
CA THR A 79 5.58 -7.57 11.20
C THR A 79 5.25 -7.69 9.71
N LEU A 80 6.17 -7.25 8.86
CA LEU A 80 6.05 -7.42 7.40
C LEU A 80 5.89 -8.90 7.04
N ASP A 81 6.71 -9.77 7.61
CA ASP A 81 6.70 -11.21 7.32
C ASP A 81 5.38 -11.87 7.69
N GLU A 82 4.87 -11.61 8.89
CA GLU A 82 3.57 -12.14 9.33
C GLU A 82 2.43 -11.62 8.44
N THR A 83 2.50 -10.38 7.99
CA THR A 83 1.49 -9.79 7.09
C THR A 83 1.52 -10.45 5.70
N VAL A 84 2.69 -10.76 5.17
CA VAL A 84 2.84 -11.50 3.91
C VAL A 84 2.23 -12.90 3.99
N GLU A 85 2.52 -13.60 5.08
CA GLU A 85 1.97 -14.93 5.33
C GLU A 85 0.43 -14.91 5.52
N ASP A 86 -0.10 -13.86 6.18
CA ASP A 86 -1.55 -13.67 6.32
C ASP A 86 -2.22 -13.37 4.98
N MET A 87 -1.57 -12.58 4.13
CA MET A 87 -2.06 -12.28 2.79
C MET A 87 -2.20 -13.56 1.95
N GLU A 88 -1.19 -14.43 1.95
CA GLU A 88 -1.25 -15.71 1.26
C GLU A 88 -2.30 -16.66 1.88
N ALA A 89 -2.39 -16.69 3.21
CA ALA A 89 -3.42 -17.48 3.89
C ALA A 89 -4.83 -16.99 3.57
N LEU A 90 -5.05 -15.68 3.48
CA LEU A 90 -6.34 -15.09 3.09
C LEU A 90 -6.70 -15.45 1.64
N ARG A 91 -5.73 -15.36 0.71
CA ARG A 91 -5.94 -15.77 -0.69
C ARG A 91 -6.41 -17.24 -0.78
N ARG A 92 -5.75 -18.13 -0.05
CA ARG A 92 -6.12 -19.56 0.00
C ARG A 92 -7.45 -19.79 0.69
N HIS A 93 -7.74 -19.07 1.77
CA HIS A 93 -9.03 -19.14 2.48
C HIS A 93 -10.20 -18.76 1.58
N LEU A 94 -9.99 -17.78 0.69
CA LEU A 94 -10.99 -17.34 -0.28
C LEU A 94 -11.06 -18.25 -1.53
N GLY A 95 -10.22 -19.28 -1.62
CA GLY A 95 -10.19 -20.21 -2.77
C GLY A 95 -9.74 -19.56 -4.07
N LEU A 96 -8.97 -18.46 -4.00
CA LEU A 96 -8.54 -17.71 -5.18
C LEU A 96 -7.29 -18.33 -5.81
N GLY A 97 -7.28 -18.36 -7.14
CA GLY A 97 -6.07 -18.60 -7.93
C GLY A 97 -5.06 -17.46 -7.82
N PRO A 98 -4.16 -17.29 -8.82
CA PRO A 98 -3.26 -16.14 -8.87
C PRO A 98 -4.04 -14.82 -8.92
N ILE A 99 -3.64 -13.84 -8.10
CA ILE A 99 -4.32 -12.55 -7.93
C ILE A 99 -3.57 -11.42 -8.61
N VAL A 100 -4.28 -10.32 -8.88
CA VAL A 100 -3.65 -9.01 -9.09
C VAL A 100 -3.33 -8.44 -7.70
N SER A 101 -2.06 -8.17 -7.40
CA SER A 101 -1.65 -7.57 -6.13
C SER A 101 -1.39 -6.08 -6.33
N ILE A 102 -2.14 -5.22 -5.62
CA ILE A 102 -2.05 -3.76 -5.74
C ILE A 102 -1.69 -3.20 -4.37
N GLY A 103 -0.51 -2.63 -4.23
CA GLY A 103 -0.03 -2.10 -2.97
C GLY A 103 0.66 -0.75 -3.08
N GLY A 104 0.34 0.16 -2.16
CA GLY A 104 0.98 1.46 -2.04
C GLY A 104 1.69 1.65 -0.71
N SER A 105 2.78 2.40 -0.70
CA SER A 105 3.54 2.69 0.52
C SER A 105 3.93 1.39 1.25
N TYR A 106 3.64 1.25 2.53
CA TYR A 106 3.85 -0.02 3.25
C TYR A 106 3.10 -1.19 2.61
N GLY A 107 1.89 -0.97 2.08
CA GLY A 107 1.16 -2.01 1.33
C GLY A 107 1.91 -2.48 0.09
N GLY A 108 2.70 -1.61 -0.55
CA GLY A 108 3.60 -1.97 -1.64
C GLY A 108 4.76 -2.86 -1.18
N MET A 109 5.30 -2.61 0.03
CA MET A 109 6.33 -3.48 0.63
C MET A 109 5.79 -4.88 0.89
N VAL A 110 4.56 -4.98 1.42
CA VAL A 110 3.86 -6.27 1.61
C VAL A 110 3.61 -6.96 0.27
N ALA A 111 3.08 -6.23 -0.72
CA ALA A 111 2.75 -6.77 -2.04
C ALA A 111 3.99 -7.30 -2.78
N MET A 112 5.12 -6.56 -2.76
CA MET A 112 6.36 -7.01 -3.39
C MET A 112 6.99 -8.20 -2.66
N ALA A 113 6.98 -8.22 -1.33
CA ALA A 113 7.47 -9.35 -0.54
C ALA A 113 6.61 -10.60 -0.76
N HIS A 114 5.28 -10.45 -0.87
CA HIS A 114 4.37 -11.54 -1.21
C HIS A 114 4.66 -12.09 -2.62
N ALA A 115 4.79 -11.21 -3.62
CA ALA A 115 5.09 -11.63 -4.99
C ALA A 115 6.46 -12.33 -5.12
N ALA A 116 7.46 -11.90 -4.37
CA ALA A 116 8.78 -12.52 -4.35
C ALA A 116 8.80 -13.92 -3.68
N ARG A 117 7.99 -14.11 -2.63
CA ARG A 117 7.92 -15.38 -1.87
C ARG A 117 6.92 -16.37 -2.43
N TYR A 118 5.89 -15.88 -3.09
CA TYR A 118 4.80 -16.69 -3.69
C TYR A 118 4.56 -16.30 -5.15
N PRO A 119 5.57 -16.46 -6.04
CA PRO A 119 5.48 -15.97 -7.42
C PRO A 119 4.29 -16.57 -8.19
N ASP A 120 3.92 -17.82 -7.93
CA ASP A 120 2.77 -18.49 -8.57
C ASP A 120 1.41 -17.98 -8.06
N SER A 121 1.39 -17.20 -7.00
CA SER A 121 0.16 -16.63 -6.40
C SER A 121 -0.20 -15.24 -6.95
N VAL A 122 0.68 -14.63 -7.74
CA VAL A 122 0.50 -13.28 -8.27
C VAL A 122 0.52 -13.30 -9.79
N SER A 123 -0.59 -12.95 -10.42
CA SER A 123 -0.71 -12.83 -11.88
C SER A 123 -0.19 -11.51 -12.41
N ARG A 124 -0.36 -10.43 -11.65
CA ARG A 124 0.15 -9.08 -11.92
C ARG A 124 0.42 -8.34 -10.62
N LEU A 125 1.46 -7.52 -10.61
CA LEU A 125 1.82 -6.71 -9.46
C LEU A 125 1.74 -5.21 -9.82
N VAL A 126 1.06 -4.44 -8.98
CA VAL A 126 1.02 -2.97 -9.07
C VAL A 126 1.58 -2.39 -7.79
N LEU A 127 2.69 -1.68 -7.91
CA LEU A 127 3.38 -0.99 -6.82
C LEU A 127 3.28 0.51 -7.02
N PHE A 128 2.88 1.25 -6.01
CA PHE A 128 2.86 2.70 -6.11
C PHE A 128 3.35 3.37 -4.82
N ALA A 129 4.08 4.47 -4.97
CA ALA A 129 4.60 5.26 -3.85
C ALA A 129 5.24 4.39 -2.76
N THR A 130 6.16 3.49 -3.13
CA THR A 130 6.76 2.50 -2.22
C THR A 130 8.27 2.38 -2.40
N ALA A 131 8.92 1.62 -1.54
CA ALA A 131 10.36 1.40 -1.55
C ALA A 131 10.72 -0.01 -1.09
N ALA A 132 11.87 -0.54 -1.51
CA ALA A 132 12.35 -1.87 -1.12
C ALA A 132 13.15 -1.90 0.18
N HIS A 133 13.56 -0.77 0.73
CA HIS A 133 14.45 -0.75 1.90
C HIS A 133 14.31 0.50 2.77
N LYS A 134 14.80 0.39 3.99
CA LYS A 134 14.74 1.42 5.05
C LYS A 134 15.30 2.79 4.69
N GLY A 135 16.14 2.90 3.66
CA GLY A 135 16.75 4.17 3.21
C GLY A 135 15.74 5.27 2.92
N LEU A 136 14.47 4.88 2.69
CA LEU A 136 13.36 5.84 2.53
C LEU A 136 13.22 6.78 3.74
N ILE A 137 13.48 6.31 4.96
CA ILE A 137 13.30 7.12 6.19
C ILE A 137 14.31 8.27 6.23
N ASP A 138 15.58 7.99 5.96
CA ASP A 138 16.62 9.02 5.94
C ASP A 138 16.40 10.01 4.78
N ARG A 139 16.00 9.50 3.64
CA ARG A 139 15.67 10.33 2.47
C ARG A 139 14.46 11.23 2.73
N ALA A 140 13.38 10.68 3.30
CA ALA A 140 12.19 11.43 3.69
C ALA A 140 12.55 12.55 4.70
N ARG A 141 13.36 12.24 5.71
CA ARG A 141 13.85 13.23 6.68
C ARG A 141 14.57 14.40 5.98
N ALA A 142 15.47 14.11 5.04
CA ALA A 142 16.18 15.13 4.29
C ALA A 142 15.23 16.00 3.44
N ILE A 143 14.22 15.39 2.81
CA ILE A 143 13.23 16.12 2.01
C ILE A 143 12.34 16.98 2.89
N VAL A 144 11.86 16.46 4.04
CA VAL A 144 11.03 17.23 4.98
C VAL A 144 11.83 18.39 5.56
N ALA A 145 13.09 18.20 5.91
CA ALA A 145 13.97 19.29 6.38
C ALA A 145 14.18 20.40 5.33
N ALA A 146 14.20 20.03 4.04
CA ALA A 146 14.44 20.98 2.95
C ALA A 146 13.15 21.71 2.47
N ARG A 147 11.99 21.07 2.56
CA ARG A 147 10.74 21.58 1.95
C ARG A 147 9.59 21.77 2.95
N GLY A 148 9.68 21.14 4.12
CA GLY A 148 8.63 21.18 5.13
C GLY A 148 8.69 22.43 5.99
N SER A 149 7.57 22.74 6.66
CA SER A 149 7.53 23.71 7.75
C SER A 149 8.22 23.14 9.00
N GLU A 150 8.53 24.00 9.96
CA GLU A 150 9.07 23.59 11.26
C GLU A 150 8.15 22.57 11.97
N GLU A 151 6.83 22.78 11.90
CA GLU A 151 5.84 21.86 12.45
C GLU A 151 5.89 20.48 11.76
N GLN A 152 6.05 20.45 10.44
CA GLN A 152 6.19 19.20 9.68
C GLN A 152 7.47 18.45 10.02
N VAL A 153 8.59 19.15 10.19
CA VAL A 153 9.85 18.56 10.66
C VAL A 153 9.67 17.91 12.03
N GLN A 154 9.10 18.66 12.99
CA GLN A 154 8.83 18.14 14.34
C GLN A 154 7.88 16.94 14.32
N MET A 155 6.87 16.95 13.42
CA MET A 155 5.90 15.88 13.33
C MET A 155 6.51 14.61 12.74
N PHE A 156 7.40 14.75 11.74
CA PHE A 156 8.16 13.61 11.19
C PHE A 156 9.11 13.01 12.23
N ASP A 157 9.75 13.85 13.04
CA ASP A 157 10.61 13.37 14.13
C ASP A 157 9.81 12.65 15.21
N ARG A 158 8.58 13.10 15.53
CA ARG A 158 7.69 12.38 16.45
C ARG A 158 7.29 11.00 15.94
N LEU A 159 7.05 10.84 14.63
CA LEU A 159 6.78 9.52 14.04
C LEU A 159 7.96 8.59 14.24
N THR A 160 9.16 9.03 13.86
CA THR A 160 10.37 8.18 13.86
C THR A 160 10.99 7.97 15.25
N SER A 161 10.65 8.79 16.25
CA SER A 161 11.02 8.62 17.66
C SER A 161 9.96 7.87 18.49
N ALA A 162 8.87 7.40 17.86
CA ALA A 162 7.77 6.70 18.52
C ALA A 162 7.03 7.51 19.62
N THR A 163 6.95 8.83 19.47
CA THR A 163 6.26 9.72 20.43
C THR A 163 4.82 10.06 20.02
N LEU A 164 4.33 9.52 18.92
CA LEU A 164 2.91 9.52 18.56
C LEU A 164 2.19 8.40 19.35
N ASP A 165 1.90 8.64 20.62
CA ASP A 165 1.48 7.64 21.61
C ASP A 165 -0.04 7.54 21.81
N THR A 166 -0.82 8.17 20.93
CA THR A 166 -2.28 8.05 20.84
C THR A 166 -2.73 8.08 19.37
N ASP A 167 -3.88 7.46 19.10
CA ASP A 167 -4.46 7.46 17.74
C ASP A 167 -4.76 8.87 17.24
N ALA A 168 -5.18 9.78 18.13
CA ALA A 168 -5.38 11.18 17.80
C ALA A 168 -4.09 11.90 17.37
N LYS A 169 -2.92 11.53 17.94
CA LYS A 169 -1.62 12.07 17.50
C LYS A 169 -1.20 11.52 16.14
N VAL A 170 -1.52 10.26 15.85
CA VAL A 170 -1.29 9.67 14.51
C VAL A 170 -2.18 10.35 13.48
N GLU A 171 -3.45 10.59 13.80
CA GLU A 171 -4.36 11.36 12.95
C GLU A 171 -3.83 12.79 12.71
N ALA A 172 -3.37 13.48 13.77
CA ALA A 172 -2.78 14.80 13.66
C ALA A 172 -1.52 14.82 12.78
N TYR A 173 -0.70 13.76 12.82
CA TYR A 173 0.42 13.60 11.91
C TYR A 173 -0.02 13.67 10.43
N PHE A 174 -1.01 12.89 10.03
CA PHE A 174 -1.48 12.90 8.64
C PHE A 174 -2.09 14.26 8.24
N ARG A 175 -2.72 14.97 9.17
CA ARG A 175 -3.26 16.31 8.91
C ARG A 175 -2.15 17.33 8.68
N VAL A 176 -1.14 17.35 9.53
CA VAL A 176 0.00 18.30 9.43
C VAL A 176 0.85 18.00 8.20
N MET A 177 1.10 16.70 7.93
CA MET A 177 1.91 16.27 6.80
C MET A 177 1.15 16.27 5.46
N GLY A 178 -0.18 16.43 5.49
CA GLY A 178 -1.05 16.36 4.31
C GLY A 178 -0.58 17.15 3.08
N PRO A 179 -0.12 18.42 3.21
CA PRO A 179 0.41 19.18 2.08
C PRO A 179 1.63 18.57 1.41
N LEU A 180 2.38 17.71 2.11
CA LEU A 180 3.50 16.95 1.53
C LEU A 180 3.03 15.62 0.90
N TYR A 181 1.95 15.04 1.44
CA TYR A 181 1.37 13.78 0.92
C TYR A 181 0.63 13.97 -0.41
N SER A 182 -0.03 15.11 -0.61
CA SER A 182 -0.84 15.39 -1.81
C SER A 182 -0.70 16.85 -2.25
N ARG A 183 -0.59 17.05 -3.53
CA ARG A 183 -0.61 18.38 -4.16
C ARG A 183 -2.04 18.95 -4.26
N ALA A 184 -3.03 18.07 -4.21
CA ALA A 184 -4.45 18.41 -4.14
C ALA A 184 -4.97 18.45 -2.70
N PHE A 185 -4.08 18.55 -1.70
CA PHE A 185 -4.47 18.59 -0.30
C PHE A 185 -5.40 19.77 0.00
N ASP A 186 -6.56 19.45 0.57
CA ASP A 186 -7.51 20.42 1.08
C ASP A 186 -7.60 20.27 2.63
N PRO A 187 -7.22 21.29 3.39
CA PRO A 187 -7.29 21.24 4.85
C PRO A 187 -8.73 21.13 5.40
N ALA A 188 -9.75 21.46 4.59
CA ALA A 188 -11.15 21.27 4.94
C ALA A 188 -11.64 19.82 4.69
N SER A 189 -10.88 19.04 3.90
CA SER A 189 -11.16 17.64 3.64
C SER A 189 -10.10 16.78 4.33
N PRO A 190 -10.47 15.86 5.25
CA PRO A 190 -9.49 15.03 5.93
C PRO A 190 -8.68 14.19 4.94
N VAL A 191 -7.36 14.16 5.10
CA VAL A 191 -6.47 13.24 4.36
C VAL A 191 -6.88 11.82 4.70
N GLY A 192 -7.21 11.01 3.66
CA GLY A 192 -7.73 9.66 3.84
C GLY A 192 -9.26 9.56 3.76
N SER A 193 -9.89 10.57 3.16
CA SER A 193 -11.20 10.54 2.46
C SER A 193 -12.47 10.30 3.24
N SER A 194 -12.54 9.95 4.50
CA SER A 194 -13.87 9.65 5.04
C SER A 194 -14.11 9.99 6.50
N GLY A 195 -13.12 10.49 7.23
CA GLY A 195 -13.25 10.66 8.68
C GLY A 195 -13.60 9.36 9.41
N ARG A 196 -13.40 8.21 8.76
CA ARG A 196 -13.73 6.86 9.22
C ARG A 196 -12.52 5.95 9.36
N ALA A 197 -11.32 6.44 9.07
CA ALA A 197 -10.10 5.65 9.20
C ALA A 197 -9.88 5.25 10.66
N ILE A 198 -9.51 4.00 10.88
CA ILE A 198 -9.14 3.48 12.20
C ILE A 198 -7.62 3.53 12.29
N TYR A 199 -7.14 4.37 13.22
CA TYR A 199 -5.71 4.48 13.50
C TYR A 199 -5.29 3.52 14.62
N SER A 200 -4.02 3.15 14.61
CA SER A 200 -3.36 2.38 15.68
C SER A 200 -1.99 2.97 15.94
N HIS A 201 -1.88 3.76 17.00
CA HIS A 201 -0.60 4.34 17.42
C HIS A 201 0.39 3.25 17.86
N GLU A 202 -0.09 2.14 18.43
CA GLU A 202 0.76 1.03 18.85
C GLU A 202 1.51 0.40 17.67
N ILE A 203 0.78 0.13 16.58
CA ILE A 203 1.37 -0.39 15.34
C ILE A 203 2.32 0.64 14.71
N SER A 204 1.92 1.90 14.63
CA SER A 204 2.77 2.97 14.10
C SER A 204 4.09 3.08 14.89
N ARG A 205 4.01 3.07 16.23
CA ARG A 205 5.19 3.09 17.11
C ARG A 205 6.06 1.85 16.95
N ARG A 206 5.44 0.67 16.84
CA ARG A 206 6.15 -0.60 16.62
C ARG A 206 6.90 -0.61 15.28
N ALA A 207 6.34 0.03 14.26
CA ALA A 207 6.92 0.07 12.93
C ALA A 207 8.04 1.11 12.80
N PHE A 208 7.76 2.38 13.15
CA PHE A 208 8.65 3.50 12.90
C PHE A 208 9.59 3.85 14.05
N GLY A 209 9.28 3.41 15.26
CA GLY A 209 10.09 3.71 16.45
C GLY A 209 11.46 3.02 16.43
N PRO A 210 12.33 3.36 17.41
CA PRO A 210 13.65 2.75 17.55
C PRO A 210 13.56 1.22 17.59
N GLY A 211 14.30 0.55 16.70
CA GLY A 211 14.26 -0.91 16.54
C GLY A 211 13.01 -1.43 15.83
N GLY A 212 12.18 -0.56 15.27
CA GLY A 212 11.03 -0.91 14.48
C GLY A 212 11.42 -1.51 13.13
N PHE A 213 10.52 -2.33 12.56
CA PHE A 213 10.82 -3.04 11.32
C PHE A 213 11.02 -2.10 10.12
N MET A 214 10.41 -0.92 10.11
CA MET A 214 10.65 0.11 9.08
C MET A 214 12.07 0.68 9.11
N GLN A 215 12.81 0.49 10.21
CA GLN A 215 14.21 0.92 10.33
C GLN A 215 15.22 -0.18 10.00
N SER A 216 14.77 -1.38 9.63
CA SER A 216 15.64 -2.53 9.38
C SER A 216 15.34 -3.31 8.11
N PHE A 217 14.14 -3.16 7.52
CA PHE A 217 13.75 -3.95 6.35
C PHE A 217 14.63 -3.66 5.12
N ASP A 218 14.89 -4.70 4.35
CA ASP A 218 15.57 -4.64 3.05
C ASP A 218 15.13 -5.84 2.20
N LEU A 219 14.32 -5.57 1.17
CA LEU A 219 13.75 -6.56 0.27
C LEU A 219 14.53 -6.68 -1.06
N ARG A 220 15.57 -5.87 -1.27
CA ARG A 220 16.27 -5.78 -2.57
C ARG A 220 16.80 -7.13 -3.05
N GLY A 221 17.27 -7.97 -2.11
CA GLY A 221 17.77 -9.31 -2.43
C GLY A 221 16.70 -10.31 -2.88
N GLU A 222 15.41 -10.02 -2.64
CA GLU A 222 14.28 -10.90 -2.97
C GLU A 222 13.61 -10.49 -4.29
N LEU A 223 13.77 -9.23 -4.77
CA LEU A 223 13.00 -8.68 -5.88
C LEU A 223 13.23 -9.38 -7.22
N GLY A 224 14.40 -9.99 -7.41
CA GLY A 224 14.69 -10.81 -8.59
C GLY A 224 13.82 -12.08 -8.70
N ASN A 225 13.14 -12.48 -7.63
CA ASN A 225 12.22 -13.63 -7.63
C ASN A 225 10.82 -13.26 -8.14
N ILE A 226 10.52 -11.98 -8.32
CA ILE A 226 9.22 -11.51 -8.83
C ILE A 226 9.14 -11.84 -10.33
N THR A 227 8.30 -12.80 -10.69
CA THR A 227 8.06 -13.22 -12.08
C THR A 227 6.87 -12.51 -12.71
N ALA A 228 5.92 -12.06 -11.90
CA ALA A 228 4.71 -11.40 -12.36
C ALA A 228 5.06 -10.08 -13.11
N PRO A 229 4.40 -9.79 -14.25
CA PRO A 229 4.43 -8.47 -14.84
C PRO A 229 4.13 -7.40 -13.79
N THR A 230 4.94 -6.36 -13.72
CA THR A 230 4.89 -5.37 -12.64
C THR A 230 4.73 -3.96 -13.19
N LEU A 231 3.72 -3.22 -12.70
CA LEU A 231 3.55 -1.80 -12.92
C LEU A 231 4.02 -1.04 -11.68
N ILE A 232 4.95 -0.11 -11.87
CA ILE A 232 5.46 0.76 -10.80
C ILE A 232 5.03 2.18 -11.09
N LEU A 233 4.34 2.82 -10.12
CA LEU A 233 3.85 4.19 -10.22
C LEU A 233 4.49 5.05 -9.13
N ALA A 234 5.02 6.22 -9.52
CA ALA A 234 5.65 7.15 -8.60
C ALA A 234 5.12 8.57 -8.80
N GLY A 235 4.99 9.33 -7.72
CA GLY A 235 4.76 10.77 -7.78
C GLY A 235 6.10 11.52 -7.75
N ARG A 236 6.32 12.49 -8.66
CA ARG A 236 7.56 13.27 -8.72
C ARG A 236 7.87 14.00 -7.43
N HIS A 237 6.85 14.40 -6.70
CA HIS A 237 6.95 15.19 -5.47
C HIS A 237 6.83 14.37 -4.19
N ASP A 238 6.77 13.05 -4.29
CA ASP A 238 6.69 12.17 -3.11
C ASP A 238 7.87 12.43 -2.16
N PHE A 239 7.54 12.78 -0.92
CA PHE A 239 8.55 13.11 0.06
C PHE A 239 9.01 11.90 0.85
N ILE A 240 8.14 10.84 0.95
CA ILE A 240 8.44 9.67 1.78
C ILE A 240 8.99 8.51 0.95
N CYS A 241 8.37 8.19 -0.19
CA CYS A 241 8.89 7.21 -1.14
C CYS A 241 9.31 7.93 -2.41
N ALA A 242 10.36 8.74 -2.30
CA ALA A 242 10.85 9.57 -3.39
C ALA A 242 11.08 8.76 -4.69
N PRO A 243 10.94 9.37 -5.88
CA PRO A 243 10.96 8.66 -7.17
C PRO A 243 12.15 7.74 -7.39
N GLU A 244 13.31 8.07 -6.83
CA GLU A 244 14.52 7.25 -6.93
C GLU A 244 14.34 5.83 -6.37
N PHE A 245 13.44 5.62 -5.39
CA PHE A 245 13.12 4.28 -4.90
C PHE A 245 12.31 3.48 -5.91
N SER A 246 11.43 4.13 -6.66
CA SER A 246 10.68 3.50 -7.74
C SER A 246 11.57 3.19 -8.96
N GLU A 247 12.57 4.04 -9.23
CA GLU A 247 13.60 3.78 -10.23
C GLU A 247 14.47 2.59 -9.83
N GLU A 248 14.83 2.46 -8.54
CA GLU A 248 15.53 1.28 -8.00
C GLU A 248 14.68 0.01 -8.14
N LEU A 249 13.39 0.06 -7.79
CA LEU A 249 12.47 -1.07 -7.97
C LEU A 249 12.42 -1.51 -9.44
N HIS A 250 12.32 -0.56 -10.37
CA HIS A 250 12.32 -0.85 -11.80
C HIS A 250 13.63 -1.51 -12.28
N ALA A 251 14.74 -1.11 -11.72
CA ALA A 251 16.04 -1.72 -12.04
C ALA A 251 16.19 -3.14 -11.48
N LEU A 252 15.51 -3.47 -10.37
CA LEU A 252 15.63 -4.75 -9.67
C LEU A 252 14.56 -5.77 -10.09
N ILE A 253 13.40 -5.33 -10.60
CA ILE A 253 12.31 -6.19 -11.06
C ILE A 253 12.34 -6.28 -12.57
N GLY A 254 12.82 -7.42 -13.10
CA GLY A 254 13.14 -7.58 -14.54
C GLY A 254 11.95 -7.42 -15.49
N ASN A 255 10.73 -7.77 -15.06
CA ASN A 255 9.50 -7.63 -15.87
C ASN A 255 8.63 -6.47 -15.33
N SER A 256 9.17 -5.25 -15.38
CA SER A 256 8.47 -4.08 -14.84
C SER A 256 8.42 -2.91 -15.82
N VAL A 257 7.42 -2.06 -15.63
CA VAL A 257 7.25 -0.76 -16.30
C VAL A 257 7.12 0.31 -15.24
N LEU A 258 7.89 1.38 -15.35
CA LEU A 258 7.83 2.55 -14.47
C LEU A 258 7.09 3.70 -15.15
N ARG A 259 6.12 4.31 -14.44
CA ARG A 259 5.48 5.57 -14.81
C ARG A 259 5.60 6.57 -13.67
N ILE A 260 6.12 7.77 -13.97
CA ILE A 260 6.23 8.87 -13.02
C ILE A 260 5.16 9.90 -13.34
N PHE A 261 4.37 10.28 -12.34
CA PHE A 261 3.37 11.34 -12.40
C PHE A 261 4.01 12.66 -11.99
N GLU A 262 4.31 13.52 -12.96
CA GLU A 262 5.14 14.72 -12.77
C GLU A 262 4.50 15.74 -11.80
N ASP A 263 3.17 15.80 -11.75
CA ASP A 263 2.42 16.73 -10.90
C ASP A 263 1.86 16.09 -9.63
N SER A 264 2.23 14.86 -9.28
CA SER A 264 1.72 14.14 -8.12
C SER A 264 2.77 13.98 -7.02
N SER A 265 2.29 13.82 -5.79
CA SER A 265 3.06 13.42 -4.62
C SER A 265 2.72 11.96 -4.23
N HIS A 266 2.76 11.62 -2.94
CA HIS A 266 2.52 10.27 -2.41
C HIS A 266 1.11 9.75 -2.72
N LEU A 267 0.10 10.62 -2.66
CA LEU A 267 -1.29 10.27 -2.88
C LEU A 267 -1.71 10.51 -4.34
N MET A 268 -1.08 9.80 -5.29
CA MET A 268 -1.36 9.92 -6.73
C MET A 268 -2.83 9.72 -7.09
N ALA A 269 -3.54 8.84 -6.37
CA ALA A 269 -4.98 8.63 -6.56
C ALA A 269 -5.82 9.88 -6.22
N ALA A 270 -5.31 10.79 -5.41
CA ALA A 270 -5.94 12.08 -5.12
C ALA A 270 -5.47 13.16 -6.07
N ASP A 271 -4.19 13.17 -6.43
CA ASP A 271 -3.58 14.20 -7.26
C ASP A 271 -3.94 14.06 -8.76
N ALA A 272 -4.04 12.81 -9.26
CA ALA A 272 -4.31 12.48 -10.65
C ALA A 272 -5.24 11.24 -10.76
N PRO A 273 -6.49 11.31 -10.28
CA PRO A 273 -7.37 10.14 -10.09
C PRO A 273 -7.66 9.37 -11.38
N ALA A 274 -7.91 10.05 -12.49
CA ALA A 274 -8.18 9.42 -13.77
C ALA A 274 -6.92 8.71 -14.31
N ASP A 275 -5.81 9.42 -14.40
CA ASP A 275 -4.56 8.88 -14.93
C ASP A 275 -4.03 7.70 -14.10
N PHE A 276 -4.18 7.75 -12.76
CA PHE A 276 -3.81 6.68 -11.85
C PHE A 276 -4.66 5.43 -12.09
N THR A 277 -5.97 5.60 -12.17
CA THR A 277 -6.91 4.50 -12.40
C THR A 277 -6.72 3.88 -13.79
N ASP A 278 -6.60 4.71 -14.82
CA ASP A 278 -6.40 4.27 -16.20
C ASP A 278 -5.09 3.51 -16.38
N ALA A 279 -4.01 3.93 -15.71
CA ALA A 279 -2.74 3.21 -15.74
C ALA A 279 -2.90 1.77 -15.23
N ILE A 280 -3.63 1.58 -14.11
CA ILE A 280 -3.86 0.26 -13.52
C ILE A 280 -4.77 -0.57 -14.42
N ILE A 281 -5.90 0.00 -14.90
CA ILE A 281 -6.86 -0.71 -15.75
C ILE A 281 -6.19 -1.20 -17.05
N ASN A 282 -5.45 -0.32 -17.72
CA ASN A 282 -4.78 -0.66 -18.96
C ASN A 282 -3.75 -1.76 -18.73
N PHE A 283 -2.94 -1.66 -17.69
CA PHE A 283 -1.96 -2.68 -17.34
C PHE A 283 -2.59 -4.05 -17.03
N VAL A 284 -3.73 -4.08 -16.32
CA VAL A 284 -4.41 -5.35 -16.00
C VAL A 284 -5.08 -5.97 -17.21
N ARG A 285 -5.49 -5.18 -18.20
CA ARG A 285 -6.16 -5.63 -19.43
C ARG A 285 -5.20 -6.06 -20.54
N GLU A 286 -3.96 -5.62 -20.50
CA GLU A 286 -2.99 -6.03 -21.50
C GLU A 286 -2.86 -7.57 -21.50
N PRO A 287 -2.92 -8.24 -22.67
CA PRO A 287 -2.56 -9.64 -22.75
C PRO A 287 -1.11 -9.82 -22.26
N GLU A 288 -0.80 -10.94 -21.64
CA GLU A 288 0.57 -11.22 -21.18
C GLU A 288 1.56 -10.88 -22.29
N LEU A 289 2.54 -10.05 -21.94
CA LEU A 289 3.70 -9.83 -22.81
C LEU A 289 4.40 -11.18 -22.96
N VAL A 290 4.13 -11.87 -24.09
CA VAL A 290 4.76 -13.14 -24.46
C VAL A 290 6.22 -12.89 -24.82
#